data_470a5d352d785ea69f33c451914c1970
#
_entry.id   470a5d352d785ea69f33c451914c1970
#
_cell.length_a   1.000
_cell.length_b   1.000
_cell.length_c   1.000
_cell.angle_alpha   90.00
_cell.angle_beta   90.00
_cell.angle_gamma   90.00
#
_symmetry.space_group_name_H-M   'P 1'
#
loop_
_entity.id
_entity.type
_entity.pdbx_description
1 polymer ?
#
loop_
_entity_poly.entity_id
_entity_poly.type
_entity_poly.pdbx_seq_one_letter_code
_entity_poly.pdbx_strand_id
1 'polypeptide(L)'
;TPDEPLVDLGAFRLGHNIVIADNVQKVPGSRTASKQEWTNALTRAVDERFSRYQGNQLYHFGISVEGYNLATGGVPLVFTPKSVLAINVTVWDDAAGARLNSEVEQFTIFETTSAESAVVGSGYTRSKEEQIQGLARNAAGQIEEWMIKRRKADGWFDSRPGAATDAVVARPLLDDKPAAEPTSATKPVATPDTTENAAAQNG
;
A
#
# COMPACT_ATOMS: atom_id res chain seq x y z
N THR A 1 13.58 9.33 8.71
CA THR A 1 13.64 8.81 10.10
C THR A 1 12.63 9.54 10.97
N PRO A 2 12.10 8.93 12.08
CA PRO A 2 11.17 9.61 12.99
C PRO A 2 11.68 10.95 13.55
N ASP A 3 12.99 11.13 13.58
CA ASP A 3 13.69 12.32 14.11
C ASP A 3 13.96 13.40 13.06
N GLU A 4 13.60 13.18 11.80
CA GLU A 4 13.71 14.25 10.80
C GLU A 4 12.70 15.36 11.08
N PRO A 5 13.10 16.64 10.96
CA PRO A 5 12.16 17.73 11.14
C PRO A 5 11.03 17.64 10.12
N LEU A 6 9.80 17.88 10.60
CA LEU A 6 8.63 17.92 9.72
C LEU A 6 8.75 19.09 8.75
N VAL A 7 8.58 18.80 7.47
CA VAL A 7 8.36 19.83 6.44
C VAL A 7 6.91 20.30 6.48
N ASP A 8 6.68 21.54 6.10
CA ASP A 8 5.33 22.09 6.11
C ASP A 8 4.50 21.54 4.94
N LEU A 9 3.52 20.69 5.25
CA LEU A 9 2.47 20.21 4.34
C LEU A 9 1.10 20.89 4.59
N GLY A 10 1.08 22.05 5.21
CA GLY A 10 -0.15 22.82 5.40
C GLY A 10 -1.20 22.09 6.22
N ALA A 11 -2.41 21.98 5.68
CA ALA A 11 -3.55 21.36 6.32
C ALA A 11 -3.56 19.82 6.23
N PHE A 12 -2.52 19.20 5.67
CA PHE A 12 -2.47 17.75 5.45
C PHE A 12 -2.52 16.95 6.76
N ARG A 13 -3.40 15.97 6.78
CA ARG A 13 -3.44 14.87 7.74
C ARG A 13 -3.70 13.56 7.02
N LEU A 14 -2.94 12.52 7.35
CA LEU A 14 -3.14 11.19 6.76
C LEU A 14 -4.48 10.60 7.22
N GLY A 15 -5.31 10.20 6.27
CA GLY A 15 -6.49 9.39 6.47
C GLY A 15 -6.19 7.91 6.22
N HIS A 16 -6.65 7.38 5.08
CA HIS A 16 -6.35 5.99 4.70
C HIS A 16 -5.09 5.91 3.84
N ASN A 17 -4.35 4.82 4.04
CA ASN A 17 -3.19 4.45 3.26
C ASN A 17 -3.44 3.05 2.67
N ILE A 18 -3.78 2.99 1.39
CA ILE A 18 -4.14 1.75 0.70
C ILE A 18 -3.01 1.38 -0.25
N VAL A 19 -2.37 0.24 -0.01
CA VAL A 19 -1.30 -0.30 -0.84
C VAL A 19 -1.74 -1.61 -1.47
N ILE A 20 -1.61 -1.72 -2.79
CA ILE A 20 -1.90 -2.94 -3.56
C ILE A 20 -0.65 -3.40 -4.32
N ALA A 21 -0.49 -4.72 -4.47
CA ALA A 21 0.62 -5.34 -5.19
C ALA A 21 0.13 -6.52 -6.07
N ASP A 22 -1.09 -6.42 -6.62
CA ASP A 22 -1.74 -7.55 -7.29
C ASP A 22 -1.06 -7.95 -8.59
N ASN A 23 -0.55 -6.99 -9.32
CA ASN A 23 0.06 -7.19 -10.64
C ASN A 23 1.57 -6.91 -10.64
N VAL A 24 2.22 -6.97 -9.47
CA VAL A 24 3.64 -6.64 -9.33
C VAL A 24 4.52 -7.51 -10.22
N GLN A 25 5.38 -6.87 -11.01
CA GLN A 25 6.33 -7.53 -11.90
C GLN A 25 7.69 -7.70 -11.23
N LYS A 26 8.19 -8.93 -11.19
CA LYS A 26 9.52 -9.22 -10.71
C LYS A 26 10.50 -9.24 -11.88
N VAL A 27 11.59 -8.46 -11.82
CA VAL A 27 12.65 -8.50 -12.81
C VAL A 27 13.37 -9.88 -12.77
N PRO A 28 13.68 -10.49 -13.91
CA PRO A 28 14.46 -11.74 -13.96
C PRO A 28 15.77 -11.61 -13.19
N GLY A 29 16.12 -12.63 -12.38
CA GLY A 29 17.31 -12.61 -11.53
C GLY A 29 17.13 -11.93 -10.16
N SER A 30 16.02 -11.26 -9.91
CA SER A 30 15.70 -10.68 -8.61
C SER A 30 15.41 -11.74 -7.55
N ARG A 31 15.75 -11.46 -6.28
CA ARG A 31 15.17 -12.19 -5.15
C ARG A 31 13.65 -12.07 -5.20
N THR A 32 12.94 -13.08 -4.71
CA THR A 32 11.49 -13.09 -4.72
C THR A 32 10.95 -12.46 -3.43
N ALA A 33 10.07 -11.47 -3.58
CA ALA A 33 9.24 -10.92 -2.53
C ALA A 33 7.76 -11.20 -2.84
N SER A 34 6.99 -11.49 -1.82
CA SER A 34 5.55 -11.67 -1.92
C SER A 34 4.81 -10.33 -2.01
N LYS A 35 3.59 -10.36 -2.51
CA LYS A 35 2.68 -9.20 -2.48
C LYS A 35 2.52 -8.65 -1.07
N GLN A 36 2.36 -9.53 -0.10
CA GLN A 36 2.16 -9.16 1.30
C GLN A 36 3.38 -8.46 1.91
N GLU A 37 4.60 -8.90 1.57
CA GLU A 37 5.82 -8.23 2.03
C GLU A 37 5.88 -6.78 1.53
N TRP A 38 5.56 -6.54 0.26
CA TRP A 38 5.50 -5.19 -0.30
C TRP A 38 4.38 -4.35 0.32
N THR A 39 3.17 -4.89 0.39
CA THR A 39 2.03 -4.19 0.99
C THR A 39 2.34 -3.78 2.44
N ASN A 40 2.82 -4.70 3.27
CA ASN A 40 3.15 -4.41 4.67
C ASN A 40 4.27 -3.37 4.80
N ALA A 41 5.34 -3.50 4.01
CA ALA A 41 6.48 -2.61 4.10
C ALA A 41 6.12 -1.17 3.70
N LEU A 42 5.40 -1.00 2.58
CA LEU A 42 4.98 0.31 2.10
C LEU A 42 3.93 0.95 3.01
N THR A 43 2.92 0.18 3.44
CA THR A 43 1.91 0.68 4.38
C THR A 43 2.59 1.22 5.64
N ARG A 44 3.48 0.41 6.26
CA ARG A 44 4.21 0.83 7.45
C ARG A 44 5.05 2.09 7.18
N ALA A 45 5.84 2.12 6.11
CA ALA A 45 6.74 3.24 5.83
C ALA A 45 5.98 4.57 5.59
N VAL A 46 4.82 4.48 4.92
CA VAL A 46 3.93 5.63 4.70
C VAL A 46 3.28 6.06 6.01
N ASP A 47 2.77 5.12 6.81
CA ASP A 47 2.18 5.43 8.12
C ASP A 47 3.22 6.08 9.05
N GLU A 48 4.42 5.50 9.17
CA GLU A 48 5.50 6.04 10.01
C GLU A 48 5.90 7.46 9.60
N ARG A 49 5.86 7.78 8.31
CA ARG A 49 6.25 9.11 7.82
C ARG A 49 5.13 10.12 7.92
N PHE A 50 3.92 9.76 7.52
CA PHE A 50 2.83 10.70 7.32
C PHE A 50 1.85 10.84 8.50
N SER A 51 1.78 9.87 9.43
CA SER A 51 0.99 10.01 10.67
C SER A 51 1.47 11.13 11.59
N ARG A 52 2.67 11.64 11.35
CA ARG A 52 3.28 12.76 12.08
C ARG A 52 2.63 14.11 11.75
N TYR A 53 1.94 14.21 10.60
CA TYR A 53 1.27 15.42 10.15
C TYR A 53 -0.11 15.53 10.79
N GLN A 54 -0.36 16.64 11.47
CA GLN A 54 -1.57 16.87 12.26
C GLN A 54 -2.41 18.04 11.70
N GLY A 55 -2.45 18.18 10.37
CA GLY A 55 -3.33 19.15 9.73
C GLY A 55 -4.81 18.86 9.98
N ASN A 56 -5.67 19.80 9.60
CA ASN A 56 -7.11 19.72 9.84
C ASN A 56 -7.92 19.17 8.65
N GLN A 57 -7.25 18.71 7.58
CA GLN A 57 -7.91 18.13 6.39
C GLN A 57 -7.37 16.73 6.12
N LEU A 58 -8.28 15.77 5.90
CA LEU A 58 -7.94 14.38 5.62
C LEU A 58 -7.62 14.17 4.14
N TYR A 59 -6.53 13.42 3.92
CA TYR A 59 -6.12 12.96 2.60
C TYR A 59 -5.78 11.48 2.64
N HIS A 60 -6.02 10.79 1.53
CA HIS A 60 -5.81 9.35 1.44
C HIS A 60 -4.79 9.03 0.35
N PHE A 61 -4.00 8.01 0.57
CA PHE A 61 -3.11 7.46 -0.45
C PHE A 61 -3.67 6.19 -1.08
N GLY A 62 -3.59 6.13 -2.41
CA GLY A 62 -3.65 4.89 -3.17
C GLY A 62 -2.29 4.64 -3.79
N ILE A 63 -1.65 3.52 -3.43
CA ILE A 63 -0.33 3.14 -3.93
C ILE A 63 -0.42 1.77 -4.57
N SER A 64 0.04 1.64 -5.82
CA SER A 64 0.20 0.34 -6.46
C SER A 64 1.66 0.02 -6.72
N VAL A 65 2.05 -1.21 -6.42
CA VAL A 65 3.39 -1.73 -6.71
C VAL A 65 3.38 -2.32 -8.11
N GLU A 66 4.16 -1.71 -9.01
CA GLU A 66 4.21 -2.10 -10.41
C GLU A 66 5.30 -3.12 -10.68
N GLY A 67 6.49 -2.91 -10.10
CA GLY A 67 7.60 -3.82 -10.32
C GLY A 67 8.75 -3.62 -9.35
N TYR A 68 9.60 -4.64 -9.28
CA TYR A 68 10.78 -4.57 -8.43
C TYR A 68 11.95 -5.41 -8.93
N ASN A 69 13.14 -4.99 -8.51
CA ASN A 69 14.36 -5.78 -8.52
C ASN A 69 15.00 -5.74 -7.14
N LEU A 70 15.19 -6.89 -6.51
CA LEU A 70 15.95 -7.02 -5.27
C LEU A 70 17.29 -7.69 -5.58
N ALA A 71 18.38 -6.98 -5.31
CA ALA A 71 19.72 -7.42 -5.63
C ALA A 71 20.06 -8.76 -4.95
N THR A 72 20.56 -9.70 -5.73
CA THR A 72 21.12 -10.97 -5.21
C THR A 72 22.56 -10.72 -4.79
N GLY A 73 22.89 -11.03 -3.54
CA GLY A 73 24.25 -10.91 -3.06
C GLY A 73 25.16 -12.01 -3.54
N GLY A 74 26.48 -11.80 -3.41
CA GLY A 74 27.49 -12.83 -3.59
C GLY A 74 28.17 -12.88 -4.96
N VAL A 75 27.89 -11.95 -5.86
CA VAL A 75 28.63 -11.86 -7.11
C VAL A 75 29.64 -10.71 -6.99
N PRO A 76 30.96 -10.99 -6.99
CA PRO A 76 31.93 -9.91 -7.01
C PRO A 76 31.85 -9.26 -8.39
N LEU A 77 31.40 -8.03 -8.48
CA LEU A 77 31.05 -7.43 -9.74
C LEU A 77 31.42 -5.97 -9.89
N VAL A 78 31.94 -5.72 -11.05
CA VAL A 78 32.11 -4.42 -11.70
C VAL A 78 30.74 -3.71 -11.86
N PHE A 79 29.64 -4.45 -11.80
CA PHE A 79 28.26 -3.94 -11.79
C PHE A 79 27.48 -4.57 -10.65
N THR A 80 27.33 -3.85 -9.55
CA THR A 80 26.42 -4.25 -8.48
C THR A 80 24.99 -3.85 -8.88
N PRO A 81 24.11 -4.81 -9.20
CA PRO A 81 22.71 -4.48 -9.48
C PRO A 81 22.10 -3.84 -8.22
N LYS A 82 21.62 -2.62 -8.36
CA LYS A 82 20.93 -1.93 -7.26
C LYS A 82 19.52 -2.46 -7.15
N SER A 83 19.03 -2.55 -5.92
CA SER A 83 17.61 -2.83 -5.72
C SER A 83 16.78 -1.63 -6.17
N VAL A 84 15.68 -1.92 -6.85
CA VAL A 84 14.76 -0.92 -7.44
C VAL A 84 13.32 -1.32 -7.16
N LEU A 85 12.48 -0.33 -6.93
CA LEU A 85 11.04 -0.47 -6.77
C LEU A 85 10.33 0.56 -7.63
N ALA A 86 9.35 0.14 -8.43
CA ALA A 86 8.46 1.00 -9.18
C ALA A 86 7.06 1.00 -8.53
N ILE A 87 6.55 2.18 -8.24
CA ILE A 87 5.21 2.37 -7.67
C ILE A 87 4.46 3.47 -8.39
N ASN A 88 3.14 3.39 -8.37
CA ASN A 88 2.24 4.46 -8.78
C ASN A 88 1.52 5.01 -7.54
N VAL A 89 1.35 6.33 -7.48
CA VAL A 89 0.76 7.01 -6.32
C VAL A 89 -0.37 7.94 -6.74
N THR A 90 -1.46 7.88 -6.01
CA THR A 90 -2.61 8.77 -6.12
C THR A 90 -2.92 9.36 -4.75
N VAL A 91 -3.19 10.66 -4.70
CA VAL A 91 -3.63 11.35 -3.48
C VAL A 91 -5.08 11.78 -3.65
N TRP A 92 -5.91 11.44 -2.67
CA TRP A 92 -7.32 11.80 -2.63
C TRP A 92 -7.58 12.82 -1.53
N ASP A 93 -8.39 13.80 -1.84
CA ASP A 93 -8.94 14.74 -0.89
C ASP A 93 -10.27 14.19 -0.38
N ASP A 94 -10.36 13.92 0.92
CA ASP A 94 -11.54 13.32 1.54
C ASP A 94 -12.78 14.21 1.39
N ALA A 95 -12.65 15.48 1.72
CA ALA A 95 -13.77 16.42 1.68
C ALA A 95 -14.22 16.76 0.25
N ALA A 96 -13.32 16.78 -0.71
CA ALA A 96 -13.65 16.97 -2.12
C ALA A 96 -14.18 15.68 -2.77
N GLY A 97 -13.93 14.52 -2.18
CA GLY A 97 -14.25 13.22 -2.76
C GLY A 97 -13.56 12.98 -4.10
N ALA A 98 -12.40 13.59 -4.32
CA ALA A 98 -11.72 13.61 -5.61
C ALA A 98 -10.20 13.45 -5.46
N ARG A 99 -9.57 12.99 -6.55
CA ARG A 99 -8.11 12.93 -6.64
C ARG A 99 -7.53 14.34 -6.79
N LEU A 100 -6.39 14.59 -6.12
CA LEU A 100 -5.62 15.80 -6.32
C LEU A 100 -4.79 15.73 -7.61
N ASN A 101 -4.16 14.60 -7.89
CA ASN A 101 -3.45 14.38 -9.15
C ASN A 101 -4.38 13.77 -10.19
N SER A 102 -4.55 14.46 -11.32
CA SER A 102 -5.35 13.98 -12.46
C SER A 102 -4.79 12.71 -13.07
N GLU A 103 -3.47 12.63 -13.16
CA GLU A 103 -2.73 11.47 -13.61
C GLU A 103 -2.01 10.82 -12.42
N VAL A 104 -1.83 9.51 -12.51
CA VAL A 104 -1.09 8.75 -11.49
C VAL A 104 0.38 9.15 -11.54
N GLU A 105 0.96 9.48 -10.39
CA GLU A 105 2.39 9.78 -10.30
C GLU A 105 3.19 8.49 -10.18
N GLN A 106 4.15 8.31 -11.07
CA GLN A 106 5.02 7.12 -11.07
C GLN A 106 6.38 7.43 -10.44
N PHE A 107 6.77 6.60 -9.50
CA PHE A 107 8.09 6.69 -8.85
C PHE A 107 8.93 5.46 -9.18
N THR A 108 10.21 5.72 -9.49
CA THR A 108 11.24 4.69 -9.54
C THR A 108 12.21 4.91 -8.39
N ILE A 109 12.12 4.04 -7.41
CA ILE A 109 12.84 4.13 -6.14
C ILE A 109 14.09 3.27 -6.20
N PHE A 110 15.23 3.85 -5.85
CA PHE A 110 16.49 3.12 -5.77
C PHE A 110 16.91 2.91 -4.32
N GLU A 111 17.61 1.82 -4.09
CA GLU A 111 18.27 1.57 -2.82
C GLU A 111 19.38 2.62 -2.59
N THR A 112 19.30 3.32 -1.45
CA THR A 112 20.35 4.26 -1.05
C THR A 112 21.51 3.47 -0.46
N THR A 113 22.68 3.57 -1.06
CA THR A 113 23.92 3.13 -0.41
C THR A 113 24.25 4.11 0.70
N SER A 114 24.06 3.71 1.96
CA SER A 114 24.57 4.49 3.08
C SER A 114 26.10 4.50 3.01
N ALA A 115 26.71 5.66 3.37
CA ALA A 115 28.16 5.80 3.41
C ALA A 115 28.82 4.75 4.32
N GLU A 116 28.11 4.22 5.31
CA GLU A 116 28.57 3.14 6.19
C GLU A 116 28.79 1.82 5.43
N SER A 117 27.98 1.50 4.41
CA SER A 117 28.19 0.31 3.60
C SER A 117 29.35 0.44 2.60
N ALA A 118 29.82 1.67 2.33
CA ALA A 118 30.97 1.91 1.48
C ALA A 118 32.32 1.76 2.22
N VAL A 119 32.32 1.88 3.54
CA VAL A 119 33.55 1.86 4.37
C VAL A 119 33.91 0.43 4.81
N VAL A 120 32.96 -0.44 4.94
CA VAL A 120 33.21 -1.86 5.25
C VAL A 120 33.36 -2.62 3.94
N GLY A 121 34.52 -2.50 3.32
CA GLY A 121 34.89 -3.30 2.15
C GLY A 121 34.91 -4.77 2.50
N SER A 122 33.82 -5.42 2.29
CA SER A 122 33.68 -6.87 2.04
C SER A 122 32.21 -7.29 2.20
N GLY A 123 31.52 -7.56 1.11
CA GLY A 123 30.53 -8.62 1.06
C GLY A 123 29.30 -8.52 1.96
N TYR A 124 29.03 -7.40 2.63
CA TYR A 124 27.78 -7.23 3.39
C TYR A 124 26.60 -7.09 2.43
N THR A 125 26.02 -8.23 2.17
CA THR A 125 24.79 -8.29 1.38
C THR A 125 23.62 -8.05 2.30
N ARG A 126 22.90 -6.94 2.14
CA ARG A 126 21.66 -6.71 2.87
C ARG A 126 20.72 -7.90 2.71
N SER A 127 20.01 -8.23 3.76
CA SER A 127 18.95 -9.22 3.69
C SER A 127 17.84 -8.74 2.73
N LYS A 128 17.02 -9.66 2.27
CA LYS A 128 15.84 -9.31 1.44
C LYS A 128 14.94 -8.33 2.19
N GLU A 129 14.72 -8.56 3.46
CA GLU A 129 13.88 -7.76 4.33
C GLU A 129 14.43 -6.33 4.47
N GLU A 130 15.73 -6.18 4.67
CA GLU A 130 16.39 -4.87 4.75
C GLU A 130 16.26 -4.10 3.43
N GLN A 131 16.38 -4.78 2.29
CA GLN A 131 16.21 -4.17 0.97
C GLN A 131 14.76 -3.67 0.79
N ILE A 132 13.76 -4.49 1.11
CA ILE A 132 12.34 -4.13 1.02
C ILE A 132 12.04 -2.94 1.93
N GLN A 133 12.46 -2.99 3.19
CA GLN A 133 12.25 -1.90 4.16
C GLN A 133 12.97 -0.61 3.75
N GLY A 134 14.17 -0.72 3.22
CA GLY A 134 14.93 0.42 2.70
C GLY A 134 14.23 1.09 1.52
N LEU A 135 13.79 0.31 0.54
CA LEU A 135 13.05 0.81 -0.62
C LEU A 135 11.71 1.44 -0.20
N ALA A 136 10.98 0.82 0.74
CA ALA A 136 9.71 1.37 1.24
C ALA A 136 9.91 2.72 1.95
N ARG A 137 10.94 2.86 2.80
CA ARG A 137 11.27 4.16 3.45
C ARG A 137 11.67 5.23 2.44
N ASN A 138 12.49 4.86 1.44
CA ASN A 138 12.87 5.77 0.37
C ASN A 138 11.65 6.22 -0.45
N ALA A 139 10.71 5.29 -0.71
CA ALA A 139 9.45 5.61 -1.38
C ALA A 139 8.64 6.65 -0.61
N ALA A 140 8.42 6.43 0.69
CA ALA A 140 7.72 7.39 1.54
C ALA A 140 8.40 8.77 1.55
N GLY A 141 9.75 8.82 1.56
CA GLY A 141 10.50 10.06 1.45
C GLY A 141 10.29 10.78 0.12
N GLN A 142 10.37 10.07 -1.00
CA GLN A 142 10.17 10.68 -2.32
C GLN A 142 8.72 11.14 -2.53
N ILE A 143 7.74 10.42 -1.99
CA ILE A 143 6.34 10.85 -1.99
C ILE A 143 6.20 12.18 -1.24
N GLU A 144 6.81 12.32 -0.05
CA GLU A 144 6.79 13.56 0.73
C GLU A 144 7.42 14.72 -0.03
N GLU A 145 8.60 14.53 -0.63
CA GLU A 145 9.26 15.55 -1.46
C GLU A 145 8.38 15.99 -2.65
N TRP A 146 7.71 15.04 -3.29
CA TRP A 146 6.78 15.34 -4.37
C TRP A 146 5.58 16.14 -3.87
N MET A 147 4.99 15.77 -2.74
CA MET A 147 3.86 16.49 -2.14
C MET A 147 4.25 17.94 -1.78
N ILE A 148 5.46 18.17 -1.27
CA ILE A 148 5.98 19.53 -1.01
C ILE A 148 6.07 20.34 -2.30
N LYS A 149 6.55 19.74 -3.38
CA LYS A 149 6.62 20.40 -4.70
C LYS A 149 5.22 20.74 -5.22
N ARG A 150 4.27 19.80 -5.10
CA ARG A 150 2.87 19.99 -5.52
C ARG A 150 2.17 21.04 -4.67
N ARG A 151 2.43 21.09 -3.37
CA ARG A 151 1.90 22.14 -2.52
C ARG A 151 2.37 23.52 -2.99
N LYS A 152 3.66 23.67 -3.29
CA LYS A 152 4.23 24.95 -3.75
C LYS A 152 3.75 25.36 -5.15
N ALA A 153 3.55 24.38 -6.04
CA ALA A 153 3.18 24.65 -7.44
C ALA A 153 1.67 24.81 -7.63
N ASP A 154 0.87 24.00 -6.94
CA ASP A 154 -0.55 23.81 -7.20
C ASP A 154 -1.46 24.16 -6.03
N GLY A 155 -0.89 24.55 -4.89
CA GLY A 155 -1.65 24.87 -3.67
C GLY A 155 -2.26 23.65 -2.98
N TRP A 156 -1.68 22.46 -3.20
CA TRP A 156 -2.14 21.26 -2.49
C TRP A 156 -2.03 21.47 -0.99
N PHE A 157 -3.02 20.97 -0.25
CA PHE A 157 -3.08 21.04 1.21
C PHE A 157 -3.17 22.46 1.80
N ASP A 158 -3.47 23.46 0.99
CA ASP A 158 -3.77 24.79 1.53
C ASP A 158 -5.09 24.76 2.32
N SER A 159 -5.13 25.50 3.41
CA SER A 159 -6.32 25.58 4.26
C SER A 159 -7.51 26.16 3.50
N ARG A 160 -8.63 25.46 3.48
CA ARG A 160 -9.86 25.97 2.87
C ARG A 160 -10.60 26.89 3.86
N PRO A 161 -11.07 28.06 3.40
CA PRO A 161 -11.95 28.90 4.22
C PRO A 161 -13.21 28.09 4.60
N GLY A 162 -13.50 27.99 5.89
CA GLY A 162 -14.66 27.26 6.37
C GLY A 162 -14.50 25.74 6.52
N ALA A 163 -13.31 25.19 6.31
CA ALA A 163 -13.02 23.85 6.79
C ALA A 163 -13.13 23.86 8.31
N ALA A 164 -14.35 23.54 8.81
CA ALA A 164 -14.50 23.14 10.19
C ALA A 164 -13.44 22.06 10.43
N THR A 165 -12.69 22.20 11.52
CA THR A 165 -11.88 21.09 12.02
C THR A 165 -12.75 19.84 11.88
N ASP A 166 -12.38 18.92 10.99
CA ASP A 166 -12.90 17.56 11.02
C ASP A 166 -12.44 17.00 12.35
N ALA A 167 -13.15 17.47 13.40
CA ALA A 167 -13.03 16.92 14.72
C ALA A 167 -13.29 15.43 14.51
N VAL A 168 -12.30 14.66 14.89
CA VAL A 168 -12.31 13.22 14.94
C VAL A 168 -13.72 12.77 15.37
N VAL A 169 -14.59 12.52 14.41
CA VAL A 169 -15.63 11.54 14.61
C VAL A 169 -14.84 10.24 14.57
N ALA A 170 -14.35 9.86 15.76
CA ALA A 170 -13.94 8.50 15.99
C ALA A 170 -15.13 7.66 15.54
N ARG A 171 -15.06 7.12 14.32
CA ARG A 171 -15.97 6.06 13.92
C ARG A 171 -15.78 5.00 15.00
N PRO A 172 -16.83 4.63 15.73
CA PRO A 172 -16.73 3.46 16.58
C PRO A 172 -16.21 2.35 15.69
N LEU A 173 -15.16 1.69 16.12
CA LEU A 173 -14.75 0.41 15.55
C LEU A 173 -16.06 -0.36 15.42
N LEU A 174 -16.45 -0.67 14.18
CA LEU A 174 -17.56 -1.57 13.93
C LEU A 174 -17.19 -2.83 14.70
N ASP A 175 -17.89 -3.03 15.82
CA ASP A 175 -17.85 -4.27 16.55
C ASP A 175 -17.96 -5.38 15.52
N ASP A 176 -16.96 -6.22 15.48
CA ASP A 176 -16.91 -7.46 14.73
C ASP A 176 -18.01 -8.39 15.28
N LYS A 177 -19.24 -8.09 14.90
CA LYS A 177 -20.33 -8.99 15.11
C LYS A 177 -20.23 -10.06 14.02
N PRO A 178 -19.90 -11.30 14.37
CA PRO A 178 -19.86 -12.36 13.38
C PRO A 178 -21.21 -12.42 12.68
N ALA A 179 -21.15 -12.41 11.35
CA ALA A 179 -22.33 -12.58 10.50
C ALA A 179 -23.08 -13.83 10.94
N ALA A 180 -24.33 -13.63 11.35
CA ALA A 180 -25.25 -14.73 11.65
C ALA A 180 -25.37 -15.61 10.41
N GLU A 181 -25.09 -16.88 10.58
CA GLU A 181 -25.33 -17.91 9.58
C GLU A 181 -26.79 -17.84 9.09
N PRO A 182 -27.07 -17.99 7.78
CA PRO A 182 -28.42 -18.06 7.30
C PRO A 182 -29.05 -19.36 7.79
N THR A 183 -30.01 -19.25 8.68
CA THR A 183 -30.86 -20.35 9.16
C THR A 183 -31.52 -20.99 7.96
N SER A 184 -31.13 -22.25 7.66
CA SER A 184 -31.72 -23.13 6.68
C SER A 184 -33.19 -23.33 7.04
N ALA A 185 -34.10 -22.72 6.29
CA ALA A 185 -35.51 -22.99 6.38
C ALA A 185 -35.77 -24.40 5.79
N THR A 186 -36.01 -25.34 6.67
CA THR A 186 -36.49 -26.71 6.37
C THR A 186 -37.86 -26.63 5.72
N LYS A 187 -37.94 -26.98 4.45
CA LYS A 187 -39.16 -27.14 3.71
C LYS A 187 -39.75 -28.57 4.04
N PRO A 188 -41.02 -28.71 4.36
CA PRO A 188 -41.58 -30.00 4.69
C PRO A 188 -41.66 -30.93 3.46
N VAL A 189 -41.20 -32.14 3.67
CA VAL A 189 -41.28 -33.26 2.73
C VAL A 189 -42.73 -33.67 2.59
N ALA A 190 -43.29 -33.59 1.38
CA ALA A 190 -44.52 -34.26 1.00
C ALA A 190 -44.17 -35.67 0.51
N THR A 191 -44.73 -36.66 1.14
CA THR A 191 -44.70 -38.05 0.73
C THR A 191 -45.46 -38.24 -0.58
N PRO A 192 -44.91 -38.98 -1.57
CA PRO A 192 -45.71 -39.51 -2.65
C PRO A 192 -46.22 -40.91 -2.30
N ASP A 193 -47.47 -41.02 -2.52
CA ASP A 193 -48.28 -42.22 -2.46
C ASP A 193 -47.83 -43.25 -3.50
N THR A 194 -47.95 -44.50 -3.12
CA THR A 194 -47.66 -45.73 -3.86
C THR A 194 -48.75 -46.02 -4.90
N THR A 195 -48.37 -46.27 -6.16
CA THR A 195 -49.06 -47.19 -6.98
C THR A 195 -48.18 -47.81 -8.07
N GLU A 196 -47.80 -48.98 -7.87
CA GLU A 196 -47.77 -50.17 -8.71
C GLU A 196 -48.10 -49.95 -10.20
N ASN A 197 -47.24 -50.33 -11.10
CA ASN A 197 -47.57 -51.46 -12.00
C ASN A 197 -46.44 -51.90 -12.92
N ALA A 198 -46.33 -53.14 -12.97
CA ALA A 198 -45.64 -54.16 -13.69
C ALA A 198 -45.37 -53.94 -15.20
N ALA A 199 -44.43 -54.73 -15.61
CA ALA A 199 -44.33 -55.58 -16.80
C ALA A 199 -43.49 -55.08 -18.00
N ALA A 200 -42.58 -55.95 -18.29
CA ALA A 200 -42.24 -56.58 -19.56
C ALA A 200 -41.22 -55.95 -20.48
N GLN A 201 -40.02 -56.53 -20.51
CA GLN A 201 -39.51 -57.42 -21.58
C GLN A 201 -39.03 -56.76 -22.88
N ASN A 202 -37.84 -57.20 -23.19
CA ASN A 202 -37.24 -57.46 -24.50
C ASN A 202 -36.67 -56.31 -25.34
N GLY A 203 -35.39 -56.59 -25.65
CA GLY A 203 -34.69 -56.06 -26.77
C GLY A 203 -33.17 -55.98 -26.49
#